data_22549e14ae2601bd0116f13ccc3f0fe6
#
_entry.id   22549e14ae2601bd0116f13ccc3f0fe6
#
_cell.length_a   1.000
_cell.length_b   1.000
_cell.length_c   1.000
_cell.angle_alpha   90.00
_cell.angle_beta   90.00
_cell.angle_gamma   90.00
#
_symmetry.space_group_name_H-M   'P 1'
#
loop_
_entity.id
_entity.type
_entity.pdbx_description
1 polymer ?
#
loop_
_entity_poly.entity_id
_entity_poly.type
_entity_poly.pdbx_seq_one_letter_code
_entity_poly.pdbx_strand_id
1 'polypeptide(L)'
;MRNDGCADGCAGCGRTEGGVIELVLPYPISANRYWATRVIKAKATGRYMAMTYVTPEAKAYREQVACIARAAGLEQPIAGRVAVELDLYPHRPQDWARRARRAPESWDDDVQCIDLGNAEKVLADALQGIVFPDDKWIWRLAKERKEPDGEGRVVLRVRPIVRAVVAQLDLLGEAA
;
A
#
# COMPACT_ATOMS: atom_id res chain seq x y z
N MET A 1 -17.54 22.29 13.07
CA MET A 1 -17.98 20.92 13.39
C MET A 1 -16.75 20.03 13.27
N ARG A 2 -16.23 19.57 14.41
CA ARG A 2 -15.04 18.72 14.50
C ARG A 2 -15.48 17.29 14.20
N ASN A 3 -14.85 16.65 13.21
CA ASN A 3 -15.07 15.23 12.91
C ASN A 3 -14.13 14.40 13.78
N ASP A 4 -14.58 14.11 15.00
CA ASP A 4 -13.91 13.20 15.94
C ASP A 4 -14.39 11.78 15.61
N GLY A 5 -13.71 11.09 14.71
CA GLY A 5 -14.08 9.74 14.26
C GLY A 5 -12.91 8.82 13.95
N CYS A 6 -11.82 8.87 14.75
CA CYS A 6 -10.86 7.78 14.82
C CYS A 6 -11.11 7.00 16.10
N ALA A 7 -11.76 5.82 15.98
CA ALA A 7 -11.95 4.91 17.08
C ALA A 7 -10.61 4.36 17.58
N ASP A 8 -10.44 4.35 18.88
CA ASP A 8 -9.31 3.85 19.64
C ASP A 8 -8.92 2.42 19.23
N GLY A 9 -7.62 2.17 18.99
CA GLY A 9 -7.07 0.82 18.98
C GLY A 9 -6.23 0.38 17.79
N CYS A 10 -5.41 1.22 17.16
CA CYS A 10 -4.36 0.74 16.25
C CYS A 10 -3.09 0.36 17.03
N ALA A 11 -3.05 -0.86 17.58
CA ALA A 11 -1.83 -1.47 18.06
C ALA A 11 -1.01 -1.94 16.85
N GLY A 12 0.17 -1.35 16.62
CA GLY A 12 1.15 -1.87 15.68
C GLY A 12 1.66 -0.91 14.61
N CYS A 13 1.71 0.39 14.88
CA CYS A 13 2.28 1.35 13.93
C CYS A 13 3.35 2.20 14.62
N GLY A 14 4.57 2.19 14.11
CA GLY A 14 5.68 2.96 14.66
C GLY A 14 6.79 3.20 13.64
N ARG A 15 7.55 4.29 13.83
CA ARG A 15 8.85 4.45 13.18
C ARG A 15 9.83 3.48 13.85
N THR A 16 10.39 2.57 13.06
CA THR A 16 11.51 1.75 13.50
C THR A 16 12.82 2.52 13.37
N GLU A 17 13.81 2.16 14.18
CA GLU A 17 15.17 2.70 14.08
C GLU A 17 15.69 2.55 12.65
N GLY A 18 16.21 3.64 12.04
CA GLY A 18 16.69 3.65 10.66
C GLY A 18 15.76 4.31 9.62
N GLY A 19 14.69 5.00 10.02
CA GLY A 19 13.81 5.75 9.09
C GLY A 19 12.86 4.89 8.27
N VAL A 20 12.67 3.62 8.63
CA VAL A 20 11.64 2.74 8.07
C VAL A 20 10.30 3.06 8.73
N ILE A 21 9.27 3.20 7.92
CA ILE A 21 7.90 3.37 8.38
C ILE A 21 7.16 2.07 8.11
N GLU A 22 6.64 1.44 9.16
CA GLU A 22 5.81 0.24 9.04
C GLU A 22 4.34 0.61 9.27
N LEU A 23 3.48 0.17 8.36
CA LEU A 23 2.04 0.37 8.39
C LEU A 23 1.34 -0.99 8.29
N VAL A 24 0.48 -1.29 9.24
CA VAL A 24 -0.45 -2.42 9.15
C VAL A 24 -1.76 -1.90 8.58
N LEU A 25 -2.04 -2.25 7.33
CA LEU A 25 -3.19 -1.77 6.57
C LEU A 25 -4.27 -2.87 6.49
N PRO A 26 -5.55 -2.49 6.40
CA PRO A 26 -6.60 -3.45 6.14
C PRO A 26 -6.39 -4.17 4.80
N TYR A 27 -6.96 -5.37 4.67
CA TYR A 27 -6.87 -6.14 3.43
C TYR A 27 -7.39 -5.33 2.24
N PRO A 28 -6.66 -5.23 1.13
CA PRO A 28 -7.02 -4.39 0.01
C PRO A 28 -8.29 -4.90 -0.68
N ILE A 29 -9.13 -3.98 -1.09
CA ILE A 29 -10.28 -4.29 -1.93
C ILE A 29 -9.81 -4.73 -3.33
N SER A 30 -10.59 -5.55 -4.00
CA SER A 30 -10.26 -5.96 -5.36
C SER A 30 -10.17 -4.76 -6.31
N ALA A 31 -9.23 -4.79 -7.26
CA ALA A 31 -9.09 -3.75 -8.28
C ALA A 31 -10.40 -3.50 -9.04
N ASN A 32 -11.18 -4.55 -9.29
CA ASN A 32 -12.50 -4.45 -9.95
C ASN A 32 -13.55 -3.71 -9.12
N ARG A 33 -13.36 -3.61 -7.81
CA ARG A 33 -14.23 -2.85 -6.88
C ARG A 33 -13.65 -1.47 -6.57
N TYR A 34 -12.39 -1.24 -6.85
CA TYR A 34 -11.73 0.04 -6.64
C TYR A 34 -12.14 1.07 -7.69
N TRP A 35 -12.16 0.68 -8.97
CA TRP A 35 -12.60 1.53 -10.07
C TRP A 35 -13.89 1.00 -10.66
N ALA A 36 -14.80 1.91 -10.98
CA ALA A 36 -16.02 1.62 -11.73
C ALA A 36 -16.09 2.51 -12.96
N THR A 37 -16.71 2.00 -14.02
CA THR A 37 -16.93 2.75 -15.25
C THR A 37 -18.41 2.97 -15.45
N ARG A 38 -18.80 4.20 -15.76
CA ARG A 38 -20.17 4.55 -16.17
C ARG A 38 -20.14 5.23 -17.53
N VAL A 39 -21.18 5.00 -18.30
CA VAL A 39 -21.40 5.72 -19.56
C VAL A 39 -22.17 6.99 -19.25
N ILE A 40 -21.62 8.13 -19.66
CA ILE A 40 -22.24 9.44 -19.54
C ILE A 40 -22.45 10.06 -20.92
N LYS A 41 -23.52 10.81 -21.09
CA LYS A 41 -23.76 11.61 -22.29
C LYS A 41 -23.16 12.99 -22.08
N ALA A 42 -22.16 13.35 -22.90
CA ALA A 42 -21.52 14.66 -22.83
C ALA A 42 -22.52 15.73 -23.23
N LYS A 43 -22.79 16.70 -22.35
CA LYS A 43 -23.79 17.77 -22.59
C LYS A 43 -23.46 18.63 -23.82
N ALA A 44 -22.17 18.89 -24.07
CA ALA A 44 -21.72 19.74 -25.16
C ALA A 44 -21.81 19.09 -26.55
N THR A 45 -21.60 17.77 -26.65
CA THR A 45 -21.47 17.06 -27.93
C THR A 45 -22.58 16.03 -28.17
N GLY A 46 -23.37 15.72 -27.15
CA GLY A 46 -24.38 14.67 -27.19
C GLY A 46 -23.82 13.24 -27.30
N ARG A 47 -22.50 13.07 -27.34
CA ARG A 47 -21.83 11.76 -27.48
C ARG A 47 -21.78 11.03 -26.15
N TYR A 48 -21.88 9.71 -26.22
CA TYR A 48 -21.66 8.83 -25.06
C TYR A 48 -20.16 8.62 -24.82
N MET A 49 -19.75 8.78 -23.57
CA MET A 49 -18.36 8.59 -23.14
C MET A 49 -18.32 7.67 -21.92
N ALA A 50 -17.37 6.73 -21.91
CA ALA A 50 -17.06 5.95 -20.74
C ALA A 50 -16.23 6.81 -19.76
N MET A 51 -16.66 6.89 -18.52
CA MET A 51 -15.95 7.61 -17.46
C MET A 51 -15.64 6.65 -16.32
N THR A 52 -14.35 6.43 -16.07
CA THR A 52 -13.88 5.65 -14.94
C THR A 52 -13.76 6.54 -13.71
N TYR A 53 -14.21 6.05 -12.57
CA TYR A 53 -14.17 6.77 -11.29
C TYR A 53 -13.85 5.83 -10.14
N VAL A 54 -13.29 6.40 -9.07
CA VAL A 54 -13.02 5.72 -7.81
C VAL A 54 -14.33 5.50 -7.05
N THR A 55 -14.59 4.26 -6.64
CA THR A 55 -15.83 3.89 -5.96
C THR A 55 -15.91 4.48 -4.54
N PRO A 56 -17.11 4.60 -3.93
CA PRO A 56 -17.24 5.01 -2.53
C PRO A 56 -16.48 4.09 -1.58
N GLU A 57 -16.47 2.79 -1.83
CA GLU A 57 -15.72 1.80 -1.06
C GLU A 57 -14.21 2.06 -1.12
N ALA A 58 -13.69 2.37 -2.31
CA ALA A 58 -12.28 2.71 -2.48
C ALA A 58 -11.90 4.02 -1.79
N LYS A 59 -12.82 4.99 -1.76
CA LYS A 59 -12.61 6.23 -0.99
C LYS A 59 -12.53 5.96 0.51
N ALA A 60 -13.45 5.14 1.04
CA ALA A 60 -13.44 4.74 2.44
C ALA A 60 -12.15 3.97 2.80
N TYR A 61 -11.70 3.06 1.93
CA TYR A 61 -10.43 2.37 2.10
C TYR A 61 -9.24 3.34 2.16
N ARG A 62 -9.21 4.32 1.24
CA ARG A 62 -8.17 5.37 1.23
C ARG A 62 -8.18 6.23 2.49
N GLU A 63 -9.35 6.55 3.02
CA GLU A 63 -9.50 7.30 4.28
C GLU A 63 -8.95 6.49 5.46
N GLN A 64 -9.23 5.18 5.51
CA GLN A 64 -8.65 4.29 6.54
C GLN A 64 -7.12 4.25 6.44
N VAL A 65 -6.57 4.06 5.24
CA VAL A 65 -5.12 4.10 5.00
C VAL A 65 -4.52 5.43 5.45
N ALA A 66 -5.17 6.56 5.14
CA ALA A 66 -4.72 7.88 5.55
C ALA A 66 -4.74 8.07 7.08
N CYS A 67 -5.77 7.54 7.75
CA CYS A 67 -5.87 7.57 9.20
C CYS A 67 -4.72 6.78 9.85
N ILE A 68 -4.46 5.56 9.38
CA ILE A 68 -3.37 4.71 9.86
C ILE A 68 -2.01 5.38 9.63
N ALA A 69 -1.78 5.95 8.45
CA ALA A 69 -0.52 6.62 8.14
C ALA A 69 -0.27 7.84 9.04
N ARG A 70 -1.31 8.64 9.33
CA ARG A 70 -1.20 9.76 10.28
C ARG A 70 -0.94 9.29 11.69
N ALA A 71 -1.61 8.23 12.14
CA ALA A 71 -1.37 7.63 13.46
C ALA A 71 0.08 7.11 13.60
N ALA A 72 0.70 6.69 12.49
CA ALA A 72 2.12 6.34 12.41
C ALA A 72 3.07 7.54 12.37
N GLY A 73 2.57 8.76 12.46
CA GLY A 73 3.36 9.99 12.43
C GLY A 73 3.74 10.47 11.02
N LEU A 74 3.05 10.01 9.98
CA LEU A 74 3.17 10.54 8.62
C LEU A 74 2.24 11.75 8.45
N GLU A 75 2.75 12.93 8.78
CA GLU A 75 2.01 14.18 8.57
C GLU A 75 2.09 14.66 7.11
N GLN A 76 3.19 14.31 6.43
CA GLN A 76 3.42 14.64 5.03
C GLN A 76 4.04 13.47 4.28
N PRO A 77 3.81 13.37 2.95
CA PRO A 77 4.42 12.35 2.12
C PRO A 77 5.95 12.40 2.17
N ILE A 78 6.58 11.24 2.11
CA ILE A 78 8.04 11.10 2.03
C ILE A 78 8.52 11.71 0.71
N ALA A 79 9.35 12.73 0.80
CA ALA A 79 9.93 13.37 -0.38
C ALA A 79 11.01 12.49 -1.01
N GLY A 80 11.01 12.39 -2.36
CA GLY A 80 12.04 11.67 -3.09
C GLY A 80 11.77 10.18 -3.26
N ARG A 81 12.83 9.42 -3.53
CA ARG A 81 12.75 8.00 -3.87
C ARG A 81 12.47 7.15 -2.65
N VAL A 82 11.57 6.18 -2.79
CA VAL A 82 11.24 5.23 -1.73
C VAL A 82 11.45 3.79 -2.16
N ALA A 83 11.81 2.95 -1.21
CA ALA A 83 11.70 1.49 -1.30
C ALA A 83 10.47 1.06 -0.52
N VAL A 84 9.65 0.22 -1.13
CA VAL A 84 8.41 -0.31 -0.58
C VAL A 84 8.52 -1.83 -0.50
N GLU A 85 8.20 -2.38 0.66
CA GLU A 85 8.04 -3.81 0.88
C GLU A 85 6.59 -4.06 1.29
N LEU A 86 5.94 -5.02 0.63
CA LEU A 86 4.53 -5.34 0.78
C LEU A 86 4.37 -6.82 1.12
N ASP A 87 3.96 -7.12 2.35
CA ASP A 87 3.61 -8.45 2.80
C ASP A 87 2.08 -8.58 2.87
N LEU A 88 1.52 -9.42 2.00
CA LEU A 88 0.08 -9.67 1.91
C LEU A 88 -0.30 -10.91 2.71
N TYR A 89 -1.06 -10.74 3.78
CA TYR A 89 -1.61 -11.81 4.60
C TYR A 89 -3.07 -12.05 4.22
N PRO A 90 -3.42 -13.17 3.57
CA PRO A 90 -4.81 -13.52 3.30
C PRO A 90 -5.58 -13.83 4.59
N HIS A 91 -6.91 -13.79 4.52
CA HIS A 91 -7.74 -14.26 5.62
C HIS A 91 -7.53 -15.76 5.86
N ARG A 92 -7.24 -16.14 7.11
CA ARG A 92 -7.09 -17.53 7.48
C ARG A 92 -8.45 -18.24 7.45
N PRO A 93 -8.59 -19.32 6.68
CA PRO A 93 -9.85 -20.06 6.60
C PRO A 93 -10.16 -20.76 7.94
N GLN A 94 -11.43 -20.91 8.27
CA GLN A 94 -11.84 -21.54 9.52
C GLN A 94 -11.36 -22.99 9.66
N ASP A 95 -11.20 -23.70 8.54
CA ASP A 95 -10.75 -25.09 8.50
C ASP A 95 -9.22 -25.25 8.37
N TRP A 96 -8.45 -24.19 8.61
CA TRP A 96 -6.98 -24.15 8.44
C TRP A 96 -6.27 -25.30 9.16
N ALA A 97 -6.68 -25.63 10.41
CA ALA A 97 -6.04 -26.68 11.20
C ALA A 97 -6.24 -28.08 10.59
N ARG A 98 -7.37 -28.31 9.90
CA ARG A 98 -7.63 -29.53 9.15
C ARG A 98 -6.77 -29.58 7.89
N ARG A 99 -6.65 -28.48 7.17
CA ARG A 99 -5.81 -28.35 5.98
C ARG A 99 -4.33 -28.56 6.32
N ALA A 100 -3.83 -27.89 7.34
CA ALA A 100 -2.44 -27.99 7.78
C ALA A 100 -2.06 -29.42 8.23
N ARG A 101 -2.99 -30.15 8.88
CA ARG A 101 -2.77 -31.56 9.21
C ARG A 101 -2.70 -32.47 7.99
N ARG A 102 -3.45 -32.15 6.93
CA ARG A 102 -3.51 -32.95 5.70
C ARG A 102 -2.35 -32.69 4.77
N ALA A 103 -1.94 -31.42 4.63
CA ALA A 103 -0.89 -30.97 3.73
C ALA A 103 -0.10 -29.82 4.39
N PRO A 104 0.83 -30.13 5.33
CA PRO A 104 1.51 -29.10 6.14
C PRO A 104 2.25 -28.04 5.32
N GLU A 105 2.84 -28.43 4.19
CA GLU A 105 3.70 -27.54 3.37
C GLU A 105 2.94 -26.78 2.29
N SER A 106 1.65 -27.09 2.06
CA SER A 106 0.87 -26.50 0.95
C SER A 106 -0.59 -26.20 1.32
N TRP A 107 -0.90 -26.17 2.61
CA TRP A 107 -2.28 -26.02 3.09
C TRP A 107 -2.92 -24.69 2.70
N ASP A 108 -2.10 -23.68 2.45
CA ASP A 108 -2.50 -22.32 2.14
C ASP A 108 -2.47 -21.99 0.64
N ASP A 109 -1.97 -22.90 -0.20
CA ASP A 109 -1.88 -22.68 -1.67
C ASP A 109 -3.23 -22.34 -2.28
N ASP A 110 -4.30 -23.03 -1.83
CA ASP A 110 -5.68 -22.85 -2.32
C ASP A 110 -6.47 -21.81 -1.51
N VAL A 111 -5.84 -21.07 -0.60
CA VAL A 111 -6.54 -20.01 0.13
C VAL A 111 -6.82 -18.84 -0.79
N GLN A 112 -8.10 -18.45 -0.84
CA GLN A 112 -8.53 -17.32 -1.66
C GLN A 112 -7.79 -16.04 -1.26
N CYS A 113 -7.12 -15.45 -2.22
CA CYS A 113 -6.30 -14.26 -2.06
C CYS A 113 -6.46 -13.35 -3.27
N ILE A 114 -6.38 -12.04 -3.07
CA ILE A 114 -6.14 -11.11 -4.17
C ILE A 114 -4.73 -11.37 -4.71
N ASP A 115 -4.53 -11.31 -6.02
CA ASP A 115 -3.19 -11.42 -6.59
C ASP A 115 -2.33 -10.21 -6.22
N LEU A 116 -1.01 -10.43 -6.13
CA LEU A 116 -0.05 -9.40 -5.70
C LEU A 116 -0.02 -8.18 -6.64
N GLY A 117 -0.32 -8.36 -7.92
CA GLY A 117 -0.37 -7.24 -8.86
C GLY A 117 -1.58 -6.34 -8.64
N ASN A 118 -2.75 -6.93 -8.37
CA ASN A 118 -3.95 -6.17 -8.02
C ASN A 118 -3.83 -5.50 -6.64
N ALA A 119 -3.23 -6.18 -5.66
CA ALA A 119 -2.96 -5.61 -4.35
C ALA A 119 -2.03 -4.39 -4.44
N GLU A 120 -0.91 -4.53 -5.16
CA GLU A 120 0.03 -3.44 -5.43
C GLU A 120 -0.66 -2.22 -6.02
N LYS A 121 -1.42 -2.42 -7.10
CA LYS A 121 -2.09 -1.33 -7.81
C LYS A 121 -3.05 -0.55 -6.90
N VAL A 122 -3.88 -1.26 -6.14
CA VAL A 122 -4.83 -0.65 -5.22
C VAL A 122 -4.12 0.10 -4.11
N LEU A 123 -3.05 -0.49 -3.56
CA LEU A 123 -2.26 0.13 -2.50
C LEU A 123 -1.48 1.35 -2.99
N ALA A 124 -0.86 1.29 -4.17
CA ALA A 124 -0.17 2.43 -4.75
C ALA A 124 -1.11 3.63 -4.91
N ASP A 125 -2.31 3.41 -5.46
CA ASP A 125 -3.31 4.47 -5.58
C ASP A 125 -3.84 4.97 -4.23
N ALA A 126 -4.01 4.08 -3.24
CA ALA A 126 -4.48 4.47 -1.92
C ALA A 126 -3.42 5.27 -1.13
N LEU A 127 -2.14 4.96 -1.33
CA LEU A 127 -1.01 5.57 -0.62
C LEU A 127 -0.51 6.86 -1.28
N GLN A 128 -0.87 7.08 -2.55
CA GLN A 128 -0.49 8.29 -3.30
C GLN A 128 -1.03 9.55 -2.64
N GLY A 129 -0.14 10.53 -2.41
CA GLY A 129 -0.43 11.77 -1.71
C GLY A 129 -0.57 11.62 -0.18
N ILE A 130 -0.35 10.41 0.35
CA ILE A 130 -0.37 10.09 1.79
C ILE A 130 1.03 9.68 2.26
N VAL A 131 1.58 8.62 1.68
CA VAL A 131 2.90 8.08 2.04
C VAL A 131 4.00 8.60 1.11
N PHE A 132 3.70 8.73 -0.16
CA PHE A 132 4.57 9.33 -1.19
C PHE A 132 3.73 10.24 -2.10
N PRO A 133 4.33 11.28 -2.72
CA PRO A 133 3.56 12.23 -3.55
C PRO A 133 2.93 11.59 -4.78
N ASP A 134 3.61 10.60 -5.38
CA ASP A 134 3.23 9.97 -6.64
C ASP A 134 3.92 8.60 -6.73
N ASP A 135 3.31 7.62 -7.38
CA ASP A 135 3.82 6.24 -7.52
C ASP A 135 5.15 6.17 -8.28
N LYS A 136 5.45 7.13 -9.15
CA LYS A 136 6.76 7.24 -9.83
C LYS A 136 7.94 7.35 -8.87
N TRP A 137 7.72 7.69 -7.61
CA TRP A 137 8.74 7.74 -6.59
C TRP A 137 9.07 6.39 -5.97
N ILE A 138 8.31 5.34 -6.29
CA ILE A 138 8.62 3.97 -5.89
C ILE A 138 9.76 3.46 -6.78
N TRP A 139 10.98 3.40 -6.26
CA TRP A 139 12.16 2.95 -6.99
C TRP A 139 12.54 1.50 -6.72
N ARG A 140 12.09 0.96 -5.61
CA ARG A 140 12.19 -0.46 -5.27
C ARG A 140 10.84 -0.92 -4.75
N LEU A 141 10.41 -2.06 -5.23
CA LEU A 141 9.21 -2.72 -4.77
C LEU A 141 9.51 -4.20 -4.59
N ALA A 142 9.34 -4.68 -3.36
CA ALA A 142 9.28 -6.10 -3.05
C ALA A 142 7.87 -6.42 -2.59
N LYS A 143 7.33 -7.55 -3.02
CA LYS A 143 5.98 -7.98 -2.63
C LYS A 143 5.95 -9.48 -2.45
N GLU A 144 5.30 -9.90 -1.39
CA GLU A 144 5.22 -11.30 -1.02
C GLU A 144 3.85 -11.64 -0.46
N ARG A 145 3.33 -12.83 -0.81
CA ARG A 145 2.19 -13.42 -0.14
C ARG A 145 2.71 -14.22 1.04
N LYS A 146 2.16 -13.95 2.21
CA LYS A 146 2.49 -14.63 3.44
C LYS A 146 1.45 -15.68 3.80
N GLU A 147 1.86 -16.63 4.64
CA GLU A 147 0.94 -17.61 5.21
C GLU A 147 -0.18 -16.92 6.01
N PRO A 148 -1.45 -17.34 5.84
CA PRO A 148 -2.57 -16.77 6.58
C PRO A 148 -2.49 -17.07 8.07
N ASP A 149 -2.32 -16.06 8.90
CA ASP A 149 -2.14 -16.18 10.36
C ASP A 149 -3.33 -15.68 11.20
N GLY A 150 -4.34 -15.08 10.54
CA GLY A 150 -5.50 -14.50 11.20
C GLY A 150 -6.39 -13.73 10.24
N GLU A 151 -6.71 -12.51 10.60
CA GLU A 151 -7.44 -11.60 9.73
C GLU A 151 -6.55 -11.12 8.56
N GLY A 152 -7.18 -10.98 7.39
CA GLY A 152 -6.50 -10.49 6.21
C GLY A 152 -6.02 -9.05 6.38
N ARG A 153 -4.77 -8.80 6.03
CA ARG A 153 -4.12 -7.49 6.15
C ARG A 153 -2.95 -7.36 5.20
N VAL A 154 -2.42 -6.16 5.11
CA VAL A 154 -1.13 -5.89 4.48
C VAL A 154 -0.20 -5.25 5.50
N VAL A 155 1.02 -5.75 5.58
CA VAL A 155 2.12 -5.07 6.27
C VAL A 155 2.96 -4.38 5.22
N LEU A 156 3.00 -3.06 5.27
CA LEU A 156 3.74 -2.22 4.35
C LEU A 156 4.91 -1.58 5.06
N ARG A 157 6.13 -1.77 4.54
CA ARG A 157 7.33 -1.08 5.00
C ARG A 157 7.81 -0.13 3.94
N VAL A 158 7.96 1.13 4.32
CA VAL A 158 8.42 2.18 3.40
C VAL A 158 9.64 2.84 3.98
N ARG A 159 10.67 2.99 3.15
CA ARG A 159 11.91 3.69 3.53
C ARG A 159 12.38 4.62 2.43
N PRO A 160 12.90 5.81 2.77
CA PRO A 160 13.53 6.67 1.80
C PRO A 160 14.81 6.03 1.25
N ILE A 161 15.08 6.24 -0.06
CA ILE A 161 16.34 5.85 -0.69
C ILE A 161 17.23 7.08 -0.74
N VAL A 162 18.23 7.13 0.13
CA VAL A 162 19.24 8.17 0.12
C VAL A 162 20.31 7.80 -0.92
N ARG A 163 20.57 8.68 -1.89
CA ARG A 163 21.75 8.55 -2.74
C ARG A 163 22.98 8.99 -1.95
N ALA A 164 23.98 8.13 -1.84
CA ALA A 164 25.31 8.59 -1.47
C ALA A 164 25.76 9.57 -2.55
N VAL A 165 25.93 10.84 -2.20
CA VAL A 165 26.65 11.80 -3.04
C VAL A 165 28.10 11.34 -2.96
N VAL A 166 28.60 10.68 -4.01
CA VAL A 166 30.04 10.50 -4.17
C VAL A 166 30.59 11.89 -4.36
N ALA A 167 31.22 12.45 -3.32
CA ALA A 167 32.02 13.64 -3.48
C ALA A 167 33.07 13.30 -4.56
N GLN A 168 33.00 13.93 -5.72
CA GLN A 168 34.09 13.93 -6.68
C GLN A 168 35.26 14.53 -5.92
N LEU A 169 36.20 13.68 -5.50
CA LEU A 169 37.51 14.13 -5.13
C LEU A 169 38.08 14.78 -6.41
N ASP A 170 38.25 16.09 -6.39
CA ASP A 170 38.98 16.80 -7.39
C ASP A 170 40.39 16.22 -7.46
N LEU A 171 40.59 15.34 -8.46
CA LEU A 171 41.92 14.81 -8.81
C LEU A 171 42.76 15.84 -9.58
N LEU A 172 42.42 17.11 -9.51
CA LEU A 172 43.20 18.21 -10.02
C LEU A 172 43.76 19.05 -8.86
N GLY A 173 44.50 18.37 -7.98
CA GLY A 173 45.38 18.98 -7.03
C GLY A 173 46.69 19.30 -7.68
N GLU A 174 46.89 20.61 -7.90
CA GLU A 174 48.20 21.31 -7.97
C GLU A 174 49.34 20.69 -8.77
N ALA A 175 49.47 21.22 -9.98
CA ALA A 175 50.79 21.39 -10.61
C ALA A 175 51.08 22.88 -10.65
N ALA A 176 51.94 23.37 -9.76
CA ALA A 176 52.77 24.57 -9.92
C ALA A 176 53.91 24.54 -8.92
#